data_01c8cac786787f29db7aecf7163af6f0
#
_entry.id   01c8cac786787f29db7aecf7163af6f0
#
_cell.length_a   1.000
_cell.length_b   1.000
_cell.length_c   1.000
_cell.angle_alpha   90.00
_cell.angle_beta   90.00
_cell.angle_gamma   90.00
#
_symmetry.space_group_name_H-M   'P 1'
#
loop_
_entity.id
_entity.type
_entity.pdbx_description
1 polymer ?
#
loop_
_entity_poly.entity_id
_entity_poly.type
_entity_poly.pdbx_seq_one_letter_code
_entity_poly.pdbx_strand_id
1 'polypeptide(L)'
;MIVLCTHWHDARTVYNESVRKLAAKWGLPLVEFDANIGFSRHMPHPVTGGQISLIYADDTQVVNGVRVGWHPLRGKDQYIQRKMAAIFVARMSELLP
;
A
#
# COMPACT_ATOMS: atom_id res chain seq x y z
N MET A 1 5.56 -4.82 21.14
CA MET A 1 4.43 -3.98 20.65
C MET A 1 3.85 -4.61 19.40
N ILE A 2 2.52 -4.69 19.33
CA ILE A 2 1.83 -5.19 18.13
C ILE A 2 1.42 -3.97 17.29
N VAL A 3 1.79 -3.98 16.01
CA VAL A 3 1.43 -2.93 15.06
C VAL A 3 0.74 -3.60 13.89
N LEU A 4 -0.45 -3.11 13.52
CA LEU A 4 -1.18 -3.62 12.36
C LEU A 4 -0.86 -2.76 11.13
N CYS A 5 -0.86 -3.39 9.96
CA CYS A 5 -0.56 -2.71 8.70
C CYS A 5 -1.66 -2.96 7.68
N THR A 6 -2.07 -1.92 6.96
CA THR A 6 -2.91 -2.10 5.78
C THR A 6 -2.07 -2.65 4.63
N HIS A 7 -2.74 -3.16 3.60
CA HIS A 7 -2.07 -3.44 2.33
C HIS A 7 -1.69 -2.12 1.65
N TRP A 8 -0.64 -2.12 0.86
CA TRP A 8 -0.19 -0.91 0.18
C TRP A 8 -1.16 -0.45 -0.92
N HIS A 9 -1.91 -1.39 -1.51
CA HIS A 9 -2.78 -1.10 -2.65
C HIS A 9 -4.17 -0.70 -2.16
N ASP A 10 -4.64 0.43 -2.61
CA ASP A 10 -5.94 0.99 -2.20
C ASP A 10 -7.15 0.17 -2.70
N ALA A 11 -6.96 -0.68 -3.69
CA ALA A 11 -8.02 -1.56 -4.18
C ALA A 11 -8.39 -2.69 -3.21
N ARG A 12 -7.54 -2.97 -2.21
CA ARG A 12 -7.82 -3.96 -1.17
C ARG A 12 -8.71 -3.36 -0.07
N THR A 13 -9.84 -2.79 -0.47
CA THR A 13 -10.69 -2.00 0.43
C THR A 13 -11.25 -2.82 1.59
N VAL A 14 -11.75 -4.03 1.33
CA VAL A 14 -12.31 -4.89 2.39
C VAL A 14 -11.23 -5.24 3.41
N TYR A 15 -10.06 -5.66 2.93
CA TYR A 15 -8.92 -5.98 3.79
C TYR A 15 -8.50 -4.76 4.61
N ASN A 16 -8.27 -3.63 3.95
CA ASN A 16 -7.76 -2.43 4.61
C ASN A 16 -8.74 -1.91 5.66
N GLU A 17 -10.03 -1.87 5.34
CA GLU A 17 -11.05 -1.44 6.30
C GLU A 17 -11.18 -2.42 7.47
N SER A 18 -11.03 -3.71 7.23
CA SER A 18 -11.04 -4.72 8.31
C SER A 18 -9.87 -4.52 9.27
N VAL A 19 -8.69 -4.21 8.75
CA VAL A 19 -7.51 -3.93 9.56
C VAL A 19 -7.72 -2.65 10.40
N ARG A 20 -8.29 -1.60 9.81
CA ARG A 20 -8.60 -0.36 10.54
C ARG A 20 -9.57 -0.61 11.69
N LYS A 21 -10.64 -1.36 11.44
CA LYS A 21 -11.62 -1.72 12.47
C LYS A 21 -11.00 -2.53 13.59
N LEU A 22 -10.14 -3.49 13.24
CA LEU A 22 -9.46 -4.32 14.21
C LEU A 22 -8.51 -3.50 15.09
N ALA A 23 -7.74 -2.61 14.48
CA ALA A 23 -6.84 -1.71 15.21
C ALA A 23 -7.62 -0.83 16.19
N ALA A 24 -8.73 -0.25 15.74
CA ALA A 24 -9.58 0.58 16.60
C ALA A 24 -10.18 -0.23 17.75
N LYS A 25 -10.67 -1.43 17.46
CA LYS A 25 -11.29 -2.30 18.47
C LYS A 25 -10.33 -2.64 19.62
N TRP A 26 -9.08 -2.92 19.30
CA TRP A 26 -8.10 -3.36 20.28
C TRP A 26 -7.13 -2.26 20.72
N GLY A 27 -7.32 -1.02 20.24
CA GLY A 27 -6.43 0.09 20.58
C GLY A 27 -5.00 -0.12 20.11
N LEU A 28 -4.82 -0.76 18.94
CA LEU A 28 -3.50 -1.07 18.41
C LEU A 28 -3.03 0.02 17.44
N PRO A 29 -1.72 0.32 17.43
CA PRO A 29 -1.15 1.21 16.42
C PRO A 29 -1.34 0.65 15.01
N LEU A 30 -1.49 1.54 14.05
CA LEU A 30 -1.77 1.21 12.65
C LEU A 30 -0.77 1.90 11.75
N VAL A 31 -0.24 1.14 10.78
CA VAL A 31 0.52 1.69 9.66
C VAL A 31 -0.38 1.65 8.43
N GLU A 32 -0.72 2.81 7.90
CA GLU A 32 -1.66 2.94 6.78
C GLU A 32 -0.90 3.11 5.47
N PHE A 33 -0.39 2.01 4.93
CA PHE A 33 0.34 2.04 3.67
C PHE A 33 -0.51 2.54 2.51
N ASP A 34 -1.76 2.08 2.41
CA ASP A 34 -2.68 2.47 1.33
C ASP A 34 -2.95 3.98 1.30
N ALA A 35 -3.13 4.59 2.48
CA ALA A 35 -3.42 6.02 2.58
C ALA A 35 -2.19 6.90 2.31
N ASN A 36 -0.99 6.37 2.51
CA ASN A 36 0.25 7.15 2.45
C ASN A 36 1.14 6.81 1.26
N ILE A 37 0.75 5.85 0.44
CA ILE A 37 1.58 5.44 -0.70
C ILE A 37 1.70 6.51 -1.79
N GLY A 38 0.76 7.42 -1.86
CA GLY A 38 0.82 8.57 -2.75
C GLY A 38 0.16 8.38 -4.11
N PHE A 39 -0.53 7.26 -4.34
CA PHE A 39 -1.28 7.05 -5.58
C PHE A 39 -2.45 6.09 -5.36
N SER A 40 -3.42 6.15 -6.27
CA SER A 40 -4.53 5.20 -6.33
C SER A 40 -4.33 4.20 -7.48
N ARG A 41 -5.13 3.14 -7.48
CA ARG A 41 -5.08 2.11 -8.53
C ARG A 41 -5.35 2.65 -9.94
N HIS A 42 -6.06 3.77 -10.04
CA HIS A 42 -6.44 4.38 -11.32
C HIS A 42 -5.57 5.58 -11.68
N MET A 43 -4.67 5.98 -10.80
CA MET A 43 -3.82 7.13 -11.04
C MET A 43 -2.82 6.83 -12.16
N PRO A 44 -2.73 7.68 -13.20
CA PRO A 44 -1.72 7.51 -14.23
C PRO A 44 -0.33 7.86 -13.70
N HIS A 45 0.68 7.17 -14.20
CA HIS A 45 2.05 7.53 -13.92
C HIS A 45 2.36 8.90 -14.54
N PRO A 46 2.95 9.84 -13.79
CA PRO A 46 3.12 11.21 -14.28
C PRO A 46 4.09 11.33 -15.47
N VAL A 47 4.98 10.36 -15.66
CA VAL A 47 5.95 10.37 -16.77
C VAL A 47 5.49 9.50 -17.93
N THR A 48 5.07 8.25 -17.64
CA THR A 48 4.77 7.26 -18.69
C THR A 48 3.31 7.27 -19.11
N GLY A 49 2.41 7.82 -18.30
CA GLY A 49 0.97 7.78 -18.55
C GLY A 49 0.31 6.43 -18.31
N GLY A 50 1.07 5.37 -18.01
CA GLY A 50 0.52 4.06 -17.72
C GLY A 50 -0.08 3.98 -16.33
N GLN A 51 -0.87 2.92 -16.08
CA GLN A 51 -1.44 2.70 -14.75
C GLN A 51 -0.32 2.42 -13.75
N ILE A 52 -0.22 3.24 -12.71
CA ILE A 52 0.94 3.23 -11.81
C ILE A 52 1.11 1.89 -11.09
N SER A 53 0.01 1.26 -10.69
CA SER A 53 0.07 -0.03 -10.00
C SER A 53 0.62 -1.14 -10.88
N LEU A 54 0.43 -1.07 -12.20
CA LEU A 54 0.97 -2.04 -13.15
C LEU A 54 2.43 -1.77 -13.50
N ILE A 55 2.91 -0.55 -13.27
CA ILE A 55 4.31 -0.18 -13.52
C ILE A 55 5.20 -0.62 -12.37
N TYR A 56 4.73 -0.47 -11.13
CA TYR A 56 5.52 -0.71 -9.93
C TYR A 56 5.14 -1.99 -9.18
N ALA A 57 4.14 -2.72 -9.67
CA ALA A 57 3.70 -3.98 -9.07
C ALA A 57 3.50 -5.03 -10.16
N ASP A 58 3.42 -6.30 -9.76
CA ASP A 58 3.13 -7.36 -10.72
C ASP A 58 1.70 -7.24 -11.24
N ASP A 59 1.44 -7.81 -12.42
CA ASP A 59 0.11 -7.81 -13.05
C ASP A 59 -0.48 -9.22 -13.12
N THR A 60 -0.14 -10.06 -12.14
CA THR A 60 -0.52 -11.47 -12.13
C THR A 60 -1.99 -11.70 -11.80
N GLN A 61 -2.69 -10.69 -11.31
CA GLN A 61 -4.08 -10.79 -10.89
C GLN A 61 -5.00 -10.09 -11.89
N VAL A 62 -6.15 -10.69 -12.13
CA VAL A 62 -7.23 -10.05 -12.90
C VAL A 62 -8.46 -10.01 -12.02
N VAL A 63 -8.98 -8.81 -11.77
CA VAL A 63 -10.19 -8.59 -10.98
C VAL A 63 -11.18 -7.82 -11.83
N ASN A 64 -12.36 -8.42 -12.08
CA ASN A 64 -13.40 -7.83 -12.91
C ASN A 64 -12.89 -7.39 -14.30
N GLY A 65 -12.04 -8.23 -14.92
CA GLY A 65 -11.49 -7.95 -16.24
C GLY A 65 -10.36 -6.92 -16.27
N VAL A 66 -9.95 -6.39 -15.13
CA VAL A 66 -8.87 -5.41 -15.02
C VAL A 66 -7.64 -6.06 -14.39
N ARG A 67 -6.49 -5.87 -15.01
CA ARG A 67 -5.22 -6.30 -14.42
C ARG A 67 -4.87 -5.40 -13.23
N VAL A 68 -4.51 -6.05 -12.12
CA VAL A 68 -4.09 -5.35 -10.90
C VAL A 68 -2.83 -5.99 -10.36
N GLY A 69 -1.93 -5.18 -9.84
CA GLY A 69 -0.71 -5.65 -9.22
C GLY A 69 -0.84 -5.60 -7.70
N TRP A 70 -0.77 -6.76 -7.07
CA TRP A 70 -0.82 -6.85 -5.60
C TRP A 70 0.57 -6.88 -4.97
N HIS A 71 1.58 -7.36 -5.70
CA HIS A 71 2.92 -7.56 -5.17
C HIS A 71 3.86 -6.49 -5.70
N PRO A 72 4.61 -5.80 -4.84
CA PRO A 72 5.58 -4.80 -5.30
C PRO A 72 6.65 -5.43 -6.19
N LEU A 73 6.89 -4.83 -7.36
CA LEU A 73 7.97 -5.27 -8.23
C LEU A 73 9.33 -4.94 -7.63
N ARG A 74 10.29 -5.85 -7.83
CA ARG A 74 11.68 -5.59 -7.49
C ARG A 74 12.34 -4.63 -8.48
N GLY A 75 11.88 -4.63 -9.72
CA GLY A 75 12.34 -3.68 -10.74
C GLY A 75 11.84 -2.27 -10.46
N LYS A 76 12.09 -1.36 -11.40
CA LYS A 76 11.65 0.04 -11.28
C LYS A 76 12.11 0.69 -9.97
N ASP A 77 13.38 0.49 -9.63
CA ASP A 77 14.01 1.06 -8.43
C ASP A 77 13.34 0.64 -7.13
N GLN A 78 12.56 -0.43 -7.14
CA GLN A 78 11.84 -0.92 -5.97
C GLN A 78 10.96 0.18 -5.34
N TYR A 79 10.29 0.94 -6.17
CA TYR A 79 9.58 2.15 -5.77
C TYR A 79 8.58 1.90 -4.62
N ILE A 80 7.70 0.89 -4.79
CA ILE A 80 6.69 0.58 -3.78
C ILE A 80 7.36 0.16 -2.47
N GLN A 81 8.36 -0.70 -2.55
CA GLN A 81 9.06 -1.20 -1.36
C GLN A 81 9.76 -0.07 -0.60
N ARG A 82 10.43 0.82 -1.32
CA ARG A 82 11.09 1.99 -0.70
C ARG A 82 10.08 2.92 -0.06
N LYS A 83 8.95 3.16 -0.74
CA LYS A 83 7.89 4.01 -0.21
C LYS A 83 7.28 3.41 1.06
N MET A 84 7.00 2.11 1.06
CA MET A 84 6.51 1.41 2.24
C MET A 84 7.50 1.48 3.39
N ALA A 85 8.78 1.28 3.12
CA ALA A 85 9.81 1.40 4.15
C ALA A 85 9.83 2.80 4.77
N ALA A 86 9.75 3.84 3.95
CA ALA A 86 9.71 5.22 4.44
C ALA A 86 8.48 5.49 5.29
N ILE A 87 7.31 5.01 4.86
CA ILE A 87 6.05 5.13 5.61
C ILE A 87 6.17 4.42 6.96
N PHE A 88 6.72 3.20 6.97
CA PHE A 88 6.89 2.43 8.19
C PHE A 88 7.82 3.13 9.17
N VAL A 89 8.99 3.59 8.71
CA VAL A 89 9.96 4.29 9.56
C VAL A 89 9.35 5.57 10.15
N ALA A 90 8.66 6.35 9.34
CA ALA A 90 8.01 7.57 9.81
C ALA A 90 6.98 7.27 10.90
N ARG A 91 6.15 6.24 10.70
CA ARG A 91 5.13 5.86 11.69
C ARG A 91 5.75 5.32 12.96
N MET A 92 6.77 4.47 12.87
CA MET A 92 7.46 3.94 14.04
C MET A 92 8.14 5.05 14.84
N SER A 93 8.67 6.07 14.17
CA SER A 93 9.26 7.24 14.86
C SER A 93 8.24 8.01 15.67
N GLU A 94 6.96 8.04 15.23
CA GLU A 94 5.88 8.64 16.01
C GLU A 94 5.49 7.81 17.23
N LEU A 95 5.62 6.48 17.15
CA LEU A 95 5.18 5.56 18.20
C LEU A 95 6.23 5.28 19.25
N LEU A 96 7.50 5.43 18.93
CA LEU A 96 8.60 5.18 19.85
C LEU A 96 8.97 6.46 20.61
N PRO A 97 9.30 6.34 21.92
CA PRO A 97 9.71 7.50 22.71
C PRO A 97 11.06 8.09 22.27
#